data_ceda0a3ec626fe264b88e8bacfd17c75
#
_entry.id   ceda0a3ec626fe264b88e8bacfd17c75
#
_cell.length_a   1.000
_cell.length_b   1.000
_cell.length_c   1.000
_cell.angle_alpha   90.00
_cell.angle_beta   90.00
_cell.angle_gamma   90.00
#
_symmetry.space_group_name_H-M   'P 1'
#
loop_
_entity.id
_entity.type
_entity.pdbx_description
1 polymer ?
#
loop_
_entity_poly.entity_id
_entity_poly.type
_entity_poly.pdbx_seq_one_letter_code
_entity_poly.pdbx_strand_id
1 'polypeptide(L)'
;MYNFSQYSPTEIVFGRDTQKEAGNLVKKWGGSRVLIVFGGGSVVKSGLLSTIEHELEEQHVAYEELGGVKPNPRLSLAREGVKKAIDFHANMILAVGGGSVIDTAKAIAHGTANPDKDIWDTFWMKKEPVTRSLPVGVVLTIAAAGSETSDSAVLTNTETGVKTGLSTEFNRPKFAIMNPELAATLPKYQVACGIVDIMMHTLERYFTPVSSGNQMTDEIAEGLLRTMIANGKKAYEDPADYGAMSEVMWCGSLSHNGITGLGRPKDFLNHKLGHELGAMFDEAHGATLSAVWGSWARYVYKIDPARFAHYGKKVWGIDDQTDEEAALLSIEKTEDYFRSLDMPICLGQMNIGVQPDEVLHELAWRATGGDTIRLGSFKQMNAQDLYEIYKAANHE
;
A
#
# COMPACT_ATOMS: atom_id res chain seq x y z
N MET A 1 20.60 5.14 -15.58
CA MET A 1 19.72 5.83 -14.61
C MET A 1 18.89 6.86 -15.35
N TYR A 2 17.56 6.82 -15.20
CA TYR A 2 16.66 7.85 -15.74
C TYR A 2 16.69 9.11 -14.87
N ASN A 3 16.29 10.25 -15.45
CA ASN A 3 16.08 11.48 -14.67
C ASN A 3 14.96 11.26 -13.65
N PHE A 4 15.12 11.80 -12.45
CA PHE A 4 14.10 11.71 -11.41
C PHE A 4 14.07 12.99 -10.55
N SER A 5 12.94 13.17 -9.87
CA SER A 5 12.78 14.12 -8.78
C SER A 5 12.36 13.34 -7.53
N GLN A 6 12.95 13.65 -6.38
CA GLN A 6 12.56 13.09 -5.09
C GLN A 6 11.89 14.18 -4.26
N TYR A 7 10.66 13.89 -3.83
CA TYR A 7 9.90 14.74 -2.94
C TYR A 7 9.23 13.90 -1.86
N SER A 8 9.62 14.06 -0.61
CA SER A 8 9.08 13.30 0.54
C SER A 8 8.92 14.27 1.73
N PRO A 9 7.87 15.11 1.71
CA PRO A 9 7.71 16.23 2.63
C PRO A 9 7.09 15.85 3.97
N THR A 10 6.64 14.59 4.15
CA THR A 10 5.95 14.15 5.36
C THR A 10 6.89 14.19 6.56
N GLU A 11 6.53 14.94 7.58
CA GLU A 11 7.23 14.91 8.88
C GLU A 11 6.89 13.60 9.61
N ILE A 12 7.89 12.80 9.93
CA ILE A 12 7.71 11.54 10.64
C ILE A 12 8.05 11.73 12.10
N VAL A 13 7.11 11.39 13.00
CA VAL A 13 7.27 11.36 14.45
C VAL A 13 7.16 9.91 14.90
N PHE A 14 8.32 9.28 15.13
CA PHE A 14 8.43 7.85 15.35
C PHE A 14 8.85 7.53 16.79
N GLY A 15 8.19 6.55 17.40
CA GLY A 15 8.59 6.04 18.71
C GLY A 15 7.42 5.87 19.67
N ARG A 16 7.77 5.44 20.91
CA ARG A 16 6.79 5.24 21.98
C ARG A 16 6.07 6.52 22.33
N ASP A 17 4.81 6.42 22.67
CA ASP A 17 3.96 7.52 23.13
C ASP A 17 3.78 8.69 22.15
N THR A 18 4.29 8.59 20.92
CA THR A 18 4.24 9.69 19.95
C THR A 18 2.82 10.08 19.53
N GLN A 19 1.80 9.24 19.73
CA GLN A 19 0.40 9.61 19.52
C GLN A 19 -0.06 10.78 20.40
N LYS A 20 0.63 11.03 21.50
CA LYS A 20 0.39 12.18 22.38
C LYS A 20 0.81 13.53 21.76
N GLU A 21 1.57 13.49 20.66
CA GLU A 21 1.94 14.69 19.91
C GLU A 21 0.88 15.12 18.88
N ALA A 22 -0.25 14.39 18.79
CA ALA A 22 -1.24 14.63 17.74
C ALA A 22 -1.77 16.07 17.76
N GLY A 23 -2.14 16.60 18.92
CA GLY A 23 -2.61 17.97 19.07
C GLY A 23 -1.58 19.01 18.66
N ASN A 24 -0.32 18.84 19.11
CA ASN A 24 0.79 19.72 18.77
C ASN A 24 1.08 19.75 17.27
N LEU A 25 1.09 18.58 16.63
CA LEU A 25 1.31 18.47 15.18
C LEU A 25 0.15 19.05 14.36
N VAL A 26 -1.08 18.82 14.78
CA VAL A 26 -2.25 19.43 14.16
C VAL A 26 -2.14 20.96 14.19
N LYS A 27 -1.82 21.54 15.35
CA LYS A 27 -1.60 23.01 15.47
C LYS A 27 -0.43 23.48 14.64
N LYS A 28 0.71 22.80 14.67
CA LYS A 28 1.90 23.12 13.88
C LYS A 28 1.57 23.25 12.39
N TRP A 29 0.72 22.36 11.88
CA TRP A 29 0.33 22.31 10.46
C TRP A 29 -0.96 23.10 10.15
N GLY A 30 -1.42 23.96 11.08
CA GLY A 30 -2.51 24.90 10.88
C GLY A 30 -3.92 24.35 11.06
N GLY A 31 -4.06 23.14 11.64
CA GLY A 31 -5.36 22.54 11.97
C GLY A 31 -6.01 23.27 13.16
N SER A 32 -7.27 23.64 12.99
CA SER A 32 -8.12 24.21 14.04
C SER A 32 -9.52 23.60 14.08
N ARG A 33 -9.95 22.99 12.97
CA ARG A 33 -11.20 22.23 12.82
C ARG A 33 -10.88 20.95 12.06
N VAL A 34 -10.84 19.81 12.74
CA VAL A 34 -10.31 18.54 12.24
C VAL A 34 -11.44 17.52 12.07
N LEU A 35 -11.52 16.89 10.90
CA LEU A 35 -12.30 15.67 10.77
C LEU A 35 -11.38 14.46 11.04
N ILE A 36 -11.65 13.73 12.13
CA ILE A 36 -10.97 12.48 12.47
C ILE A 36 -11.61 11.34 11.67
N VAL A 37 -10.81 10.63 10.87
CA VAL A 37 -11.28 9.49 10.07
C VAL A 37 -10.66 8.21 10.63
N PHE A 38 -11.46 7.18 10.90
CA PHE A 38 -10.99 5.92 11.47
C PHE A 38 -11.80 4.69 11.01
N GLY A 39 -11.32 3.50 11.36
CA GLY A 39 -11.89 2.23 10.94
C GLY A 39 -13.06 1.71 11.79
N GLY A 40 -13.17 0.39 11.86
CA GLY A 40 -14.34 -0.31 12.44
C GLY A 40 -14.40 -0.41 13.96
N GLY A 41 -13.60 0.32 14.73
CA GLY A 41 -13.74 0.39 16.20
C GLY A 41 -12.54 -0.13 16.99
N SER A 42 -11.46 -0.63 16.40
CA SER A 42 -10.25 -1.02 17.14
C SER A 42 -9.63 0.16 17.87
N VAL A 43 -9.56 1.31 17.23
CA VAL A 43 -9.02 2.56 17.81
C VAL A 43 -9.89 3.08 18.97
N VAL A 44 -11.20 2.83 18.94
CA VAL A 44 -12.13 3.14 20.05
C VAL A 44 -11.88 2.18 21.22
N LYS A 45 -11.83 0.87 20.94
CA LYS A 45 -11.65 -0.17 21.97
C LYS A 45 -10.30 -0.11 22.68
N SER A 46 -9.25 0.30 21.97
CA SER A 46 -7.90 0.46 22.53
C SER A 46 -7.74 1.76 23.36
N GLY A 47 -8.71 2.68 23.29
CA GLY A 47 -8.59 4.00 23.89
C GLY A 47 -7.76 5.01 23.08
N LEU A 48 -7.23 4.61 21.92
CA LEU A 48 -6.43 5.50 21.08
C LEU A 48 -7.21 6.72 20.62
N LEU A 49 -8.48 6.53 20.20
CA LEU A 49 -9.33 7.64 19.77
C LEU A 49 -9.46 8.67 20.88
N SER A 50 -9.83 8.24 22.10
CA SER A 50 -9.96 9.15 23.26
C SER A 50 -8.64 9.84 23.63
N THR A 51 -7.49 9.19 23.41
CA THR A 51 -6.19 9.86 23.56
C THR A 51 -6.04 10.98 22.54
N ILE A 52 -6.37 10.73 21.26
CA ILE A 52 -6.27 11.75 20.20
C ILE A 52 -7.24 12.91 20.45
N GLU A 53 -8.48 12.62 20.85
CA GLU A 53 -9.48 13.63 21.22
C GLU A 53 -8.97 14.54 22.35
N HIS A 54 -8.46 13.95 23.42
CA HIS A 54 -7.87 14.69 24.54
C HIS A 54 -6.72 15.61 24.08
N GLU A 55 -5.79 15.11 23.27
CA GLU A 55 -4.67 15.91 22.75
C GLU A 55 -5.14 17.07 21.86
N LEU A 56 -6.22 16.91 21.10
CA LEU A 56 -6.84 17.99 20.33
C LEU A 56 -7.52 19.02 21.25
N GLU A 57 -8.22 18.58 22.29
CA GLU A 57 -8.89 19.45 23.27
C GLU A 57 -7.88 20.31 24.05
N GLU A 58 -6.76 19.72 24.49
CA GLU A 58 -5.65 20.45 25.14
C GLU A 58 -5.09 21.58 24.26
N GLN A 59 -5.13 21.38 22.93
CA GLN A 59 -4.69 22.38 21.96
C GLN A 59 -5.82 23.30 21.47
N HIS A 60 -7.02 23.20 22.03
CA HIS A 60 -8.20 23.96 21.62
C HIS A 60 -8.54 23.79 20.14
N VAL A 61 -8.39 22.56 19.63
CA VAL A 61 -8.77 22.18 18.27
C VAL A 61 -10.17 21.58 18.30
N ALA A 62 -11.08 22.15 17.52
CA ALA A 62 -12.42 21.57 17.35
C ALA A 62 -12.32 20.34 16.43
N TYR A 63 -13.08 19.29 16.71
CA TYR A 63 -13.09 18.09 15.90
C TYR A 63 -14.48 17.50 15.70
N GLU A 64 -14.64 16.74 14.65
CA GLU A 64 -15.72 15.78 14.42
C GLU A 64 -15.13 14.46 13.93
N GLU A 65 -15.94 13.40 14.00
CA GLU A 65 -15.51 12.04 13.75
C GLU A 65 -16.24 11.42 12.55
N LEU A 66 -15.52 10.60 11.78
CA LEU A 66 -16.04 9.71 10.74
C LEU A 66 -15.43 8.32 10.92
N GLY A 67 -16.18 7.42 11.55
CA GLY A 67 -15.80 6.02 11.69
C GLY A 67 -16.31 5.14 10.56
N GLY A 68 -15.97 3.84 10.62
CA GLY A 68 -16.56 2.83 9.74
C GLY A 68 -15.81 2.56 8.45
N VAL A 69 -14.58 3.07 8.29
CA VAL A 69 -13.74 2.70 7.14
C VAL A 69 -13.45 1.19 7.17
N LYS A 70 -13.69 0.53 6.04
CA LYS A 70 -13.41 -0.90 5.82
C LYS A 70 -12.17 -1.08 4.95
N PRO A 71 -11.53 -2.25 4.98
CA PRO A 71 -10.57 -2.66 3.95
C PRO A 71 -11.15 -2.47 2.54
N ASN A 72 -10.30 -2.20 1.54
CA ASN A 72 -10.73 -1.78 0.21
C ASN A 72 -11.64 -0.53 0.27
N PRO A 73 -11.07 0.66 0.58
CA PRO A 73 -11.83 1.84 1.03
C PRO A 73 -12.93 2.23 0.05
N ARG A 74 -14.13 2.47 0.58
CA ARG A 74 -15.35 2.66 -0.23
C ARG A 74 -15.55 4.12 -0.61
N LEU A 75 -15.85 4.37 -1.88
CA LEU A 75 -16.17 5.68 -2.41
C LEU A 75 -17.37 6.34 -1.68
N SER A 76 -18.39 5.55 -1.33
CA SER A 76 -19.58 6.07 -0.63
C SER A 76 -19.25 6.73 0.70
N LEU A 77 -18.38 6.10 1.51
CA LEU A 77 -17.95 6.67 2.79
C LEU A 77 -17.06 7.90 2.59
N ALA A 78 -16.20 7.90 1.56
CA ALA A 78 -15.40 9.08 1.24
C ALA A 78 -16.29 10.27 0.85
N ARG A 79 -17.34 10.07 0.05
CA ARG A 79 -18.35 11.11 -0.29
C ARG A 79 -19.10 11.62 0.94
N GLU A 80 -19.50 10.74 1.84
CA GLU A 80 -20.10 11.11 3.13
C GLU A 80 -19.15 11.99 3.94
N GLY A 81 -17.88 11.59 4.03
CA GLY A 81 -16.84 12.34 4.71
C GLY A 81 -16.58 13.71 4.10
N VAL A 82 -16.62 13.85 2.78
CA VAL A 82 -16.54 15.16 2.09
C VAL A 82 -17.66 16.08 2.56
N LYS A 83 -18.90 15.58 2.53
CA LYS A 83 -20.05 16.37 2.98
C LYS A 83 -19.88 16.80 4.44
N LYS A 84 -19.55 15.85 5.33
CA LYS A 84 -19.36 16.12 6.75
C LYS A 84 -18.24 17.14 7.00
N ALA A 85 -17.11 17.03 6.30
CA ALA A 85 -15.99 17.97 6.41
C ALA A 85 -16.37 19.39 5.95
N ILE A 86 -17.17 19.51 4.87
CA ILE A 86 -17.68 20.81 4.39
C ILE A 86 -18.63 21.42 5.42
N ASP A 87 -19.63 20.67 5.88
CA ASP A 87 -20.63 21.14 6.86
C ASP A 87 -19.95 21.60 8.17
N PHE A 88 -18.94 20.86 8.61
CA PHE A 88 -18.12 21.19 9.78
C PHE A 88 -17.12 22.32 9.53
N HIS A 89 -16.89 22.75 8.29
CA HIS A 89 -15.82 23.67 7.88
C HIS A 89 -14.43 23.19 8.30
N ALA A 90 -14.16 21.90 8.10
CA ALA A 90 -12.87 21.31 8.42
C ALA A 90 -11.74 21.97 7.60
N ASN A 91 -10.61 22.23 8.25
CA ASN A 91 -9.42 22.75 7.58
C ASN A 91 -8.23 21.76 7.62
N MET A 92 -8.43 20.57 8.21
CA MET A 92 -7.49 19.45 8.19
C MET A 92 -8.26 18.14 8.36
N ILE A 93 -7.74 17.07 7.77
CA ILE A 93 -8.24 15.70 7.98
C ILE A 93 -7.18 14.90 8.75
N LEU A 94 -7.57 14.22 9.82
CA LEU A 94 -6.68 13.36 10.62
C LEU A 94 -7.09 11.90 10.46
N ALA A 95 -6.24 11.11 9.82
CA ALA A 95 -6.43 9.68 9.67
C ALA A 95 -5.88 8.94 10.90
N VAL A 96 -6.70 8.15 11.59
CA VAL A 96 -6.29 7.30 12.71
C VAL A 96 -6.54 5.84 12.31
N GLY A 97 -5.52 5.19 11.71
CA GLY A 97 -5.69 3.85 11.16
C GLY A 97 -4.58 3.40 10.23
N GLY A 98 -4.88 2.41 9.41
CA GLY A 98 -4.02 1.90 8.35
C GLY A 98 -4.32 2.51 6.99
N GLY A 99 -3.74 1.92 5.92
CA GLY A 99 -3.80 2.44 4.54
C GLY A 99 -5.21 2.80 4.05
N SER A 100 -6.23 1.95 4.29
CA SER A 100 -7.60 2.25 3.86
C SER A 100 -8.18 3.51 4.53
N VAL A 101 -7.86 3.74 5.79
CA VAL A 101 -8.26 4.96 6.53
C VAL A 101 -7.55 6.18 5.96
N ILE A 102 -6.26 6.04 5.71
CA ILE A 102 -5.42 7.13 5.15
C ILE A 102 -5.91 7.50 3.75
N ASP A 103 -6.18 6.51 2.90
CA ASP A 103 -6.66 6.73 1.52
C ASP A 103 -8.05 7.40 1.50
N THR A 104 -8.95 6.99 2.42
CA THR A 104 -10.25 7.65 2.63
C THR A 104 -10.05 9.11 3.07
N ALA A 105 -9.15 9.37 4.00
CA ALA A 105 -8.86 10.73 4.49
C ALA A 105 -8.27 11.63 3.38
N LYS A 106 -7.38 11.10 2.53
CA LYS A 106 -6.86 11.81 1.36
C LYS A 106 -7.97 12.18 0.38
N ALA A 107 -8.87 11.24 0.10
CA ALA A 107 -10.02 11.50 -0.78
C ALA A 107 -10.95 12.57 -0.22
N ILE A 108 -11.25 12.52 1.07
CA ILE A 108 -12.04 13.55 1.78
C ILE A 108 -11.35 14.90 1.68
N ALA A 109 -10.04 14.95 1.89
CA ALA A 109 -9.26 16.20 1.80
C ALA A 109 -9.35 16.85 0.41
N HIS A 110 -9.29 16.03 -0.66
CA HIS A 110 -9.46 16.52 -2.04
C HIS A 110 -10.88 17.05 -2.28
N GLY A 111 -11.91 16.28 -1.89
CA GLY A 111 -13.30 16.68 -2.10
C GLY A 111 -13.67 17.93 -1.30
N THR A 112 -13.23 18.02 -0.05
CA THR A 112 -13.51 19.20 0.80
C THR A 112 -12.86 20.46 0.24
N ALA A 113 -11.67 20.37 -0.33
CA ALA A 113 -11.01 21.51 -0.98
C ALA A 113 -11.65 21.86 -2.34
N ASN A 114 -12.45 20.99 -2.95
CA ASN A 114 -13.09 21.14 -4.26
C ASN A 114 -14.59 20.82 -4.18
N PRO A 115 -15.40 21.60 -3.44
CA PRO A 115 -16.79 21.26 -3.10
C PRO A 115 -17.73 21.21 -4.31
N ASP A 116 -17.33 21.76 -5.43
CA ASP A 116 -18.06 21.80 -6.71
C ASP A 116 -17.76 20.57 -7.60
N LYS A 117 -16.91 19.63 -7.15
CA LYS A 117 -16.46 18.47 -7.94
C LYS A 117 -16.71 17.16 -7.21
N ASP A 118 -17.19 16.15 -7.94
CA ASP A 118 -17.19 14.78 -7.43
C ASP A 118 -15.78 14.19 -7.48
N ILE A 119 -15.33 13.62 -6.36
CA ILE A 119 -13.96 13.10 -6.22
C ILE A 119 -13.67 11.95 -7.21
N TRP A 120 -14.64 11.04 -7.40
CA TRP A 120 -14.48 9.89 -8.30
C TRP A 120 -14.45 10.32 -9.76
N ASP A 121 -15.51 10.98 -10.19
CA ASP A 121 -15.69 11.34 -11.59
C ASP A 121 -14.65 12.33 -12.08
N THR A 122 -14.13 13.19 -11.20
CA THR A 122 -13.15 14.21 -11.58
C THR A 122 -11.73 13.70 -11.42
N PHE A 123 -11.35 13.18 -10.24
CA PHE A 123 -9.95 12.92 -9.91
C PHE A 123 -9.57 11.44 -10.10
N TRP A 124 -10.34 10.49 -9.55
CA TRP A 124 -10.02 9.06 -9.68
C TRP A 124 -10.16 8.56 -11.10
N MET A 125 -11.15 9.06 -11.84
CA MET A 125 -11.30 8.79 -13.28
C MET A 125 -10.39 9.67 -14.15
N LYS A 126 -9.46 10.43 -13.54
CA LYS A 126 -8.38 11.19 -14.21
C LYS A 126 -8.86 12.18 -15.29
N LYS A 127 -10.04 12.75 -15.12
CA LYS A 127 -10.53 13.80 -16.02
C LYS A 127 -9.81 15.12 -15.80
N GLU A 128 -9.49 15.42 -14.52
CA GLU A 128 -8.75 16.62 -14.14
C GLU A 128 -7.69 16.27 -13.09
N PRO A 129 -6.56 17.00 -13.07
CA PRO A 129 -5.58 16.86 -12.00
C PRO A 129 -6.08 17.49 -10.69
N VAL A 130 -5.63 16.94 -9.57
CA VAL A 130 -5.78 17.62 -8.27
C VAL A 130 -4.86 18.83 -8.23
N THR A 131 -5.40 20.01 -7.95
CA THR A 131 -4.64 21.27 -7.85
C THR A 131 -4.66 21.87 -6.44
N ARG A 132 -5.55 21.40 -5.57
CA ARG A 132 -5.66 21.79 -4.18
C ARG A 132 -6.23 20.66 -3.32
N SER A 133 -5.84 20.61 -2.05
CA SER A 133 -6.29 19.64 -1.06
C SER A 133 -6.19 20.23 0.34
N LEU A 134 -6.99 19.77 1.27
CA LEU A 134 -6.74 20.05 2.68
C LEU A 134 -5.47 19.30 3.14
N PRO A 135 -4.76 19.80 4.18
CA PRO A 135 -3.70 19.04 4.81
C PRO A 135 -4.26 17.76 5.46
N VAL A 136 -3.50 16.67 5.35
CA VAL A 136 -3.79 15.38 6.00
C VAL A 136 -2.69 15.12 7.03
N GLY A 137 -3.10 14.74 8.25
CA GLY A 137 -2.23 14.16 9.27
C GLY A 137 -2.57 12.68 9.45
N VAL A 138 -1.60 11.90 9.94
CA VAL A 138 -1.76 10.44 10.13
C VAL A 138 -1.30 10.02 11.52
N VAL A 139 -2.09 9.17 12.17
CA VAL A 139 -1.69 8.32 13.29
C VAL A 139 -1.78 6.87 12.80
N LEU A 140 -0.64 6.26 12.53
CA LEU A 140 -0.56 4.95 11.90
C LEU A 140 -0.80 3.84 12.92
N THR A 141 -1.68 2.90 12.61
CA THR A 141 -1.97 1.73 13.47
C THR A 141 -1.69 0.38 12.80
N ILE A 142 -1.37 0.38 11.51
CA ILE A 142 -1.06 -0.84 10.74
C ILE A 142 0.12 -0.54 9.80
N ALA A 143 1.22 -1.26 9.98
CA ALA A 143 2.35 -1.20 9.05
C ALA A 143 2.03 -2.05 7.81
N ALA A 144 1.81 -1.43 6.66
CA ALA A 144 1.48 -2.10 5.40
C ALA A 144 1.79 -1.22 4.18
N ALA A 145 0.77 -0.54 3.66
CA ALA A 145 0.80 0.15 2.37
C ALA A 145 1.77 1.34 2.26
N GLY A 146 2.35 1.85 3.36
CA GLY A 146 3.18 3.07 3.33
C GLY A 146 2.41 4.33 2.93
N SER A 147 1.06 4.30 3.04
CA SER A 147 0.20 5.40 2.62
C SER A 147 0.45 6.68 3.41
N GLU A 148 0.98 6.58 4.63
CA GLU A 148 1.36 7.70 5.50
C GLU A 148 2.47 8.59 4.93
N THR A 149 3.20 8.13 3.91
CA THR A 149 4.26 8.90 3.23
C THR A 149 4.11 8.94 1.71
N SER A 150 3.14 8.21 1.14
CA SER A 150 3.03 8.03 -0.30
C SER A 150 2.23 9.13 -1.01
N ASP A 151 2.49 9.25 -2.31
CA ASP A 151 1.73 10.08 -3.26
C ASP A 151 0.47 9.38 -3.79
N SER A 152 0.13 8.20 -3.27
CA SER A 152 -0.97 7.35 -3.77
C SER A 152 -2.15 7.34 -2.81
N ALA A 153 -3.36 7.18 -3.36
CA ALA A 153 -4.58 6.85 -2.64
C ALA A 153 -5.47 5.98 -3.53
N VAL A 154 -6.00 4.89 -2.98
CA VAL A 154 -6.87 3.94 -3.69
C VAL A 154 -8.30 4.06 -3.18
N LEU A 155 -9.29 4.02 -4.08
CA LEU A 155 -10.71 3.90 -3.72
C LEU A 155 -11.36 2.76 -4.52
N THR A 156 -12.41 2.21 -3.93
CA THR A 156 -13.27 1.20 -4.54
C THR A 156 -14.67 1.78 -4.74
N ASN A 157 -15.11 1.84 -5.99
CA ASN A 157 -16.50 2.11 -6.33
C ASN A 157 -17.26 0.79 -6.41
N THR A 158 -18.05 0.50 -5.38
CA THR A 158 -18.81 -0.76 -5.28
C THR A 158 -19.98 -0.85 -6.25
N GLU A 159 -20.45 0.27 -6.79
CA GLU A 159 -21.52 0.28 -7.79
C GLU A 159 -21.03 -0.21 -9.16
N THR A 160 -19.79 0.12 -9.50
CA THR A 160 -19.17 -0.28 -10.78
C THR A 160 -18.21 -1.45 -10.65
N GLY A 161 -17.90 -1.87 -9.42
CA GLY A 161 -16.90 -2.90 -9.14
C GLY A 161 -15.46 -2.49 -9.50
N VAL A 162 -15.17 -1.18 -9.59
CA VAL A 162 -13.84 -0.68 -9.99
C VAL A 162 -13.05 -0.26 -8.75
N LYS A 163 -11.82 -0.79 -8.62
CA LYS A 163 -10.82 -0.36 -7.63
C LYS A 163 -9.64 0.28 -8.37
N THR A 164 -9.35 1.54 -8.11
CA THR A 164 -8.29 2.26 -8.80
C THR A 164 -7.61 3.30 -7.92
N GLY A 165 -6.37 3.66 -8.28
CA GLY A 165 -5.53 4.61 -7.55
C GLY A 165 -5.43 5.97 -8.23
N LEU A 166 -5.27 7.00 -7.41
CA LEU A 166 -4.91 8.36 -7.78
C LEU A 166 -3.52 8.67 -7.22
N SER A 167 -2.56 9.04 -8.08
CA SER A 167 -1.23 9.50 -7.66
C SER A 167 -1.10 11.00 -7.88
N THR A 168 -0.77 11.71 -6.80
CA THR A 168 -0.53 13.15 -6.80
C THR A 168 0.28 13.54 -5.56
N GLU A 169 1.14 14.56 -5.66
CA GLU A 169 1.89 15.06 -4.50
C GLU A 169 0.97 15.63 -3.40
N PHE A 170 -0.27 15.98 -3.72
CA PHE A 170 -1.28 16.39 -2.73
C PHE A 170 -1.75 15.24 -1.82
N ASN A 171 -1.49 13.98 -2.19
CA ASN A 171 -1.75 12.82 -1.34
C ASN A 171 -0.76 12.69 -0.18
N ARG A 172 0.43 13.31 -0.25
CA ARG A 172 1.43 13.16 0.81
C ARG A 172 0.98 13.86 2.09
N PRO A 173 0.81 13.13 3.21
CA PRO A 173 0.44 13.72 4.48
C PRO A 173 1.46 14.75 4.96
N LYS A 174 1.04 15.69 5.77
CA LYS A 174 1.90 16.71 6.39
C LYS A 174 2.76 16.10 7.49
N PHE A 175 2.17 15.19 8.26
CA PHE A 175 2.88 14.43 9.29
C PHE A 175 2.32 13.01 9.40
N ALA A 176 3.16 12.12 9.91
CA ALA A 176 2.81 10.76 10.27
C ALA A 176 3.36 10.43 11.66
N ILE A 177 2.47 10.13 12.58
CA ILE A 177 2.78 9.61 13.92
C ILE A 177 2.85 8.10 13.82
N MET A 178 3.97 7.52 14.25
CA MET A 178 4.28 6.11 14.07
C MET A 178 4.80 5.53 15.39
N ASN A 179 3.89 5.03 16.23
CA ASN A 179 4.24 4.25 17.42
C ASN A 179 4.03 2.75 17.14
N PRO A 180 5.08 1.93 17.09
CA PRO A 180 4.96 0.49 16.87
C PRO A 180 4.03 -0.24 17.85
N GLU A 181 3.88 0.27 19.08
CA GLU A 181 2.97 -0.32 20.08
C GLU A 181 1.50 -0.27 19.65
N LEU A 182 1.12 0.69 18.79
CA LEU A 182 -0.26 0.77 18.26
C LEU A 182 -0.61 -0.42 17.33
N ALA A 183 0.40 -1.13 16.83
CA ALA A 183 0.24 -2.34 16.03
C ALA A 183 0.27 -3.65 16.84
N ALA A 184 0.59 -3.59 18.15
CA ALA A 184 0.83 -4.78 19.00
C ALA A 184 -0.38 -5.73 19.11
N THR A 185 -1.59 -5.26 18.87
CA THR A 185 -2.83 -6.06 18.97
C THR A 185 -3.38 -6.50 17.61
N LEU A 186 -2.63 -6.28 16.52
CA LEU A 186 -3.06 -6.70 15.20
C LEU A 186 -3.16 -8.23 15.08
N PRO A 187 -4.21 -8.76 14.45
CA PRO A 187 -4.25 -10.16 14.07
C PRO A 187 -3.06 -10.53 13.18
N LYS A 188 -2.47 -11.71 13.39
CA LYS A 188 -1.31 -12.20 12.63
C LYS A 188 -1.51 -12.11 11.12
N TYR A 189 -2.71 -12.45 10.64
CA TYR A 189 -3.04 -12.33 9.21
C TYR A 189 -2.92 -10.90 8.67
N GLN A 190 -3.30 -9.89 9.45
CA GLN A 190 -3.15 -8.49 9.04
C GLN A 190 -1.67 -8.06 9.02
N VAL A 191 -0.87 -8.53 9.98
CA VAL A 191 0.58 -8.30 9.99
C VAL A 191 1.21 -8.95 8.76
N ALA A 192 0.87 -10.20 8.46
CA ALA A 192 1.35 -10.92 7.28
C ALA A 192 0.98 -10.21 5.96
N CYS A 193 -0.28 -9.78 5.82
CA CYS A 193 -0.71 -8.96 4.68
C CYS A 193 0.10 -7.68 4.54
N GLY A 194 0.41 -7.01 5.66
CA GLY A 194 1.23 -5.80 5.67
C GLY A 194 2.66 -6.08 5.22
N ILE A 195 3.29 -7.15 5.72
CA ILE A 195 4.64 -7.55 5.34
C ILE A 195 4.73 -7.82 3.83
N VAL A 196 3.78 -8.59 3.29
CA VAL A 196 3.71 -8.84 1.84
C VAL A 196 3.59 -7.55 1.06
N ASP A 197 2.69 -6.65 1.44
CA ASP A 197 2.45 -5.38 0.75
C ASP A 197 3.71 -4.50 0.73
N ILE A 198 4.41 -4.38 1.85
CA ILE A 198 5.71 -3.67 1.96
C ILE A 198 6.75 -4.26 1.00
N MET A 199 6.88 -5.58 0.99
CA MET A 199 7.82 -6.26 0.08
C MET A 199 7.42 -6.05 -1.37
N MET A 200 6.14 -6.16 -1.71
CA MET A 200 5.65 -5.99 -3.08
C MET A 200 5.86 -4.57 -3.60
N HIS A 201 5.60 -3.54 -2.81
CA HIS A 201 5.91 -2.17 -3.17
C HIS A 201 7.39 -1.98 -3.56
N THR A 202 8.30 -2.67 -2.87
CA THR A 202 9.73 -2.63 -3.16
C THR A 202 10.08 -3.47 -4.38
N LEU A 203 9.56 -4.71 -4.47
CA LEU A 203 9.84 -5.65 -5.58
C LEU A 203 9.37 -5.10 -6.93
N GLU A 204 8.19 -4.46 -6.98
CA GLU A 204 7.64 -3.89 -8.22
C GLU A 204 8.33 -2.59 -8.66
N ARG A 205 9.13 -1.99 -7.78
CA ARG A 205 10.08 -0.94 -8.14
C ARG A 205 11.46 -1.50 -8.50
N TYR A 206 11.83 -2.63 -7.94
CA TYR A 206 13.09 -3.30 -8.17
C TYR A 206 13.13 -4.04 -9.51
N PHE A 207 12.11 -4.87 -9.81
CA PHE A 207 12.00 -5.62 -11.06
C PHE A 207 11.46 -4.75 -12.20
N THR A 208 12.35 -3.94 -12.75
CA THR A 208 12.06 -3.03 -13.86
C THR A 208 13.22 -3.03 -14.86
N PRO A 209 13.00 -2.70 -16.14
CA PRO A 209 14.05 -2.74 -17.16
C PRO A 209 15.04 -1.59 -16.94
N VAL A 210 16.15 -1.88 -16.26
CA VAL A 210 17.24 -0.92 -16.03
C VAL A 210 18.53 -1.51 -16.58
N SER A 211 19.04 -0.89 -17.62
CA SER A 211 20.22 -1.40 -18.33
C SER A 211 21.55 -1.09 -17.61
N SER A 212 21.65 -0.03 -16.85
CA SER A 212 22.85 0.39 -16.12
C SER A 212 22.61 1.51 -15.13
N GLY A 213 23.48 1.64 -14.16
CA GLY A 213 23.35 2.62 -13.07
C GLY A 213 22.33 2.15 -12.01
N ASN A 214 21.91 3.03 -11.14
CA ASN A 214 20.96 2.75 -10.03
C ASN A 214 21.48 1.87 -8.88
N GLN A 215 22.78 1.65 -8.78
CA GLN A 215 23.35 0.83 -7.73
C GLN A 215 22.86 1.26 -6.33
N MET A 216 22.86 2.58 -6.04
CA MET A 216 22.39 3.07 -4.74
C MET A 216 20.92 2.79 -4.51
N THR A 217 20.07 2.93 -5.53
CA THR A 217 18.64 2.60 -5.44
C THR A 217 18.43 1.10 -5.23
N ASP A 218 19.25 0.26 -5.87
CA ASP A 218 19.23 -1.19 -5.66
C ASP A 218 19.63 -1.55 -4.23
N GLU A 219 20.72 -1.02 -3.71
CA GLU A 219 21.17 -1.28 -2.33
C GLU A 219 20.13 -0.85 -1.28
N ILE A 220 19.41 0.27 -1.52
CA ILE A 220 18.30 0.69 -0.64
C ILE A 220 17.17 -0.33 -0.69
N ALA A 221 16.74 -0.76 -1.87
CA ALA A 221 15.66 -1.74 -2.04
C ALA A 221 16.04 -3.11 -1.46
N GLU A 222 17.23 -3.58 -1.74
CA GLU A 222 17.78 -4.86 -1.26
C GLU A 222 17.97 -4.84 0.27
N GLY A 223 18.46 -3.73 0.82
CA GLY A 223 18.58 -3.52 2.27
C GLY A 223 17.22 -3.58 2.96
N LEU A 224 16.20 -2.92 2.39
CA LEU A 224 14.84 -2.97 2.90
C LEU A 224 14.28 -4.40 2.87
N LEU A 225 14.44 -5.12 1.77
CA LEU A 225 13.97 -6.51 1.64
C LEU A 225 14.65 -7.44 2.64
N ARG A 226 15.98 -7.34 2.83
CA ARG A 226 16.70 -8.12 3.86
C ARG A 226 16.20 -7.79 5.27
N THR A 227 15.93 -6.52 5.57
CA THR A 227 15.38 -6.09 6.87
C THR A 227 13.99 -6.67 7.08
N MET A 228 13.13 -6.66 6.04
CA MET A 228 11.81 -7.29 6.09
C MET A 228 11.88 -8.80 6.33
N ILE A 229 12.77 -9.50 5.66
CA ILE A 229 12.98 -10.95 5.86
C ILE A 229 13.43 -11.24 7.30
N ALA A 230 14.34 -10.45 7.84
CA ALA A 230 14.90 -10.65 9.17
C ALA A 230 13.92 -10.35 10.32
N ASN A 231 13.04 -9.35 10.13
CA ASN A 231 12.16 -8.84 11.18
C ASN A 231 10.67 -9.14 10.94
N GLY A 232 10.24 -9.28 9.69
CA GLY A 232 8.82 -9.48 9.37
C GLY A 232 8.25 -10.74 10.02
N LYS A 233 8.98 -11.87 9.96
CA LYS A 233 8.53 -13.10 10.61
C LYS A 233 8.45 -12.95 12.14
N LYS A 234 9.38 -12.24 12.78
CA LYS A 234 9.33 -11.97 14.23
C LYS A 234 8.09 -11.14 14.58
N ALA A 235 7.83 -10.06 13.82
CA ALA A 235 6.64 -9.24 14.01
C ALA A 235 5.34 -10.00 13.73
N TYR A 236 5.35 -10.97 12.79
CA TYR A 236 4.23 -11.88 12.54
C TYR A 236 4.00 -12.84 13.72
N GLU A 237 5.05 -13.42 14.28
CA GLU A 237 4.99 -14.33 15.42
C GLU A 237 4.56 -13.60 16.70
N ASP A 238 5.11 -12.43 16.94
CA ASP A 238 4.78 -11.55 18.06
C ASP A 238 4.65 -10.07 17.62
N PRO A 239 3.44 -9.60 17.31
CA PRO A 239 3.21 -8.18 16.96
C PRO A 239 3.58 -7.20 18.06
N ALA A 240 3.75 -7.65 19.30
CA ALA A 240 4.19 -6.83 20.44
C ALA A 240 5.74 -6.71 20.55
N ASP A 241 6.50 -7.47 19.75
CA ASP A 241 7.95 -7.24 19.62
C ASP A 241 8.19 -5.85 19.03
N TYR A 242 8.47 -4.90 19.92
CA TYR A 242 8.68 -3.50 19.55
C TYR A 242 9.82 -3.33 18.54
N GLY A 243 10.91 -4.07 18.67
CA GLY A 243 12.06 -3.98 17.78
C GLY A 243 11.71 -4.43 16.37
N ALA A 244 11.11 -5.62 16.25
CA ALA A 244 10.70 -6.17 14.96
C ALA A 244 9.61 -5.30 14.30
N MET A 245 8.59 -4.87 15.06
CA MET A 245 7.52 -4.03 14.54
C MET A 245 8.02 -2.64 14.13
N SER A 246 9.02 -2.08 14.85
CA SER A 246 9.66 -0.83 14.46
C SER A 246 10.29 -0.90 13.08
N GLU A 247 11.04 -1.97 12.80
CA GLU A 247 11.68 -2.19 11.50
C GLU A 247 10.63 -2.38 10.39
N VAL A 248 9.58 -3.18 10.65
CA VAL A 248 8.48 -3.39 9.69
C VAL A 248 7.77 -2.07 9.39
N MET A 249 7.45 -1.29 10.41
CA MET A 249 6.75 0.00 10.25
C MET A 249 7.59 1.01 9.48
N TRP A 250 8.89 1.10 9.77
CA TRP A 250 9.80 2.00 9.06
C TRP A 250 10.02 1.55 7.61
N CYS A 251 10.22 0.26 7.37
CA CYS A 251 10.29 -0.30 6.02
C CYS A 251 9.01 0.00 5.21
N GLY A 252 7.83 -0.04 5.85
CA GLY A 252 6.56 0.30 5.22
C GLY A 252 6.57 1.69 4.60
N SER A 253 6.95 2.70 5.38
CA SER A 253 7.06 4.07 4.88
C SER A 253 8.08 4.21 3.75
N LEU A 254 9.25 3.60 3.88
CA LEU A 254 10.32 3.67 2.87
C LEU A 254 9.94 2.93 1.58
N SER A 255 9.19 1.84 1.67
CA SER A 255 8.79 1.04 0.52
C SER A 255 7.91 1.81 -0.47
N HIS A 256 7.13 2.80 0.02
CA HIS A 256 6.16 3.52 -0.81
C HIS A 256 6.37 5.04 -0.92
N ASN A 257 7.35 5.63 -0.23
CA ASN A 257 7.66 7.05 -0.38
C ASN A 257 8.37 7.42 -1.69
N GLY A 258 8.76 6.42 -2.48
CA GLY A 258 9.40 6.55 -3.79
C GLY A 258 10.89 6.23 -3.82
N ILE A 259 11.59 6.18 -2.66
CA ILE A 259 13.06 6.06 -2.60
C ILE A 259 13.58 4.75 -3.21
N THR A 260 12.83 3.65 -3.09
CA THR A 260 13.20 2.33 -3.61
C THR A 260 13.07 2.19 -5.13
N GLY A 261 12.58 3.21 -5.83
CA GLY A 261 12.35 3.19 -7.27
C GLY A 261 12.91 4.39 -8.05
N LEU A 262 13.82 5.18 -7.45
CA LEU A 262 14.38 6.36 -8.10
C LEU A 262 15.23 5.98 -9.31
N GLY A 263 15.11 6.76 -10.39
CA GLY A 263 15.90 6.62 -11.60
C GLY A 263 15.55 5.41 -12.46
N ARG A 264 14.36 4.84 -12.31
CA ARG A 264 13.81 3.72 -13.10
C ARG A 264 12.29 3.84 -13.26
N PRO A 265 11.66 3.16 -14.25
CA PRO A 265 10.21 3.05 -14.32
C PRO A 265 9.69 2.20 -13.16
N LYS A 266 8.38 2.32 -12.87
CA LYS A 266 7.66 1.48 -11.89
C LYS A 266 6.86 0.43 -12.65
N ASP A 267 6.80 -0.82 -12.19
CA ASP A 267 5.98 -1.87 -12.82
C ASP A 267 4.54 -1.84 -12.33
N PHE A 268 4.29 -2.15 -11.08
CA PHE A 268 2.98 -2.22 -10.42
C PHE A 268 1.94 -3.12 -11.11
N LEU A 269 2.39 -4.06 -11.94
CA LEU A 269 1.49 -5.01 -12.58
C LEU A 269 0.87 -5.97 -11.55
N ASN A 270 1.68 -6.46 -10.61
CA ASN A 270 1.19 -7.37 -9.59
C ASN A 270 0.13 -6.72 -8.71
N HIS A 271 0.32 -5.44 -8.35
CA HIS A 271 -0.72 -4.65 -7.68
C HIS A 271 -1.99 -4.53 -8.54
N LYS A 272 -1.86 -4.36 -9.85
CA LYS A 272 -3.03 -4.27 -10.74
C LYS A 272 -3.79 -5.60 -10.80
N LEU A 273 -3.08 -6.73 -10.88
CA LEU A 273 -3.68 -8.06 -10.78
C LEU A 273 -4.40 -8.25 -9.43
N GLY A 274 -3.74 -7.92 -8.32
CA GLY A 274 -4.32 -7.99 -6.97
C GLY A 274 -5.51 -7.06 -6.78
N HIS A 275 -5.54 -5.89 -7.43
CA HIS A 275 -6.69 -4.97 -7.37
C HIS A 275 -7.95 -5.57 -7.99
N GLU A 276 -7.84 -6.30 -9.11
CA GLU A 276 -9.00 -6.95 -9.73
C GLU A 276 -9.55 -8.09 -8.85
N LEU A 277 -8.67 -8.89 -8.25
CA LEU A 277 -9.06 -9.90 -7.26
C LEU A 277 -9.76 -9.26 -6.05
N GLY A 278 -9.17 -8.21 -5.49
CA GLY A 278 -9.77 -7.47 -4.38
C GLY A 278 -11.08 -6.77 -4.73
N ALA A 279 -11.25 -6.30 -5.96
CA ALA A 279 -12.49 -5.66 -6.42
C ALA A 279 -13.61 -6.67 -6.65
N MET A 280 -13.29 -7.86 -7.19
CA MET A 280 -14.27 -8.89 -7.53
C MET A 280 -14.69 -9.71 -6.31
N PHE A 281 -13.75 -10.03 -5.39
CA PHE A 281 -13.98 -10.99 -4.32
C PHE A 281 -13.87 -10.41 -2.90
N ASP A 282 -13.54 -9.11 -2.79
CA ASP A 282 -13.31 -8.41 -1.51
C ASP A 282 -12.20 -9.05 -0.64
N GLU A 283 -11.22 -9.70 -1.26
CA GLU A 283 -10.09 -10.34 -0.60
C GLU A 283 -9.09 -9.32 -0.03
N ALA A 284 -8.34 -9.75 0.98
CA ALA A 284 -7.30 -8.93 1.60
C ALA A 284 -6.17 -8.63 0.61
N HIS A 285 -5.76 -7.36 0.54
CA HIS A 285 -4.81 -6.88 -0.47
C HIS A 285 -3.49 -7.64 -0.48
N GLY A 286 -2.84 -7.82 0.69
CA GLY A 286 -1.60 -8.58 0.78
C GLY A 286 -1.73 -10.03 0.29
N ALA A 287 -2.87 -10.68 0.54
CA ALA A 287 -3.14 -12.04 0.07
C ALA A 287 -3.28 -12.10 -1.45
N THR A 288 -3.96 -11.12 -2.07
CA THR A 288 -4.06 -11.07 -3.53
C THR A 288 -2.70 -10.87 -4.20
N LEU A 289 -1.79 -10.13 -3.55
CA LEU A 289 -0.44 -9.89 -4.07
C LEU A 289 0.43 -11.14 -4.00
N SER A 290 0.50 -11.80 -2.84
CA SER A 290 1.32 -13.02 -2.67
C SER A 290 0.84 -14.16 -3.57
N ALA A 291 -0.47 -14.29 -3.77
CA ALA A 291 -1.06 -15.37 -4.57
C ALA A 291 -0.69 -15.32 -6.07
N VAL A 292 -0.41 -14.14 -6.62
CA VAL A 292 -0.11 -13.99 -8.05
C VAL A 292 1.37 -13.70 -8.36
N TRP A 293 2.15 -13.25 -7.35
CA TRP A 293 3.53 -12.81 -7.56
C TRP A 293 4.44 -13.89 -8.17
N GLY A 294 4.40 -15.12 -7.64
CA GLY A 294 5.26 -16.21 -8.12
C GLY A 294 4.99 -16.56 -9.58
N SER A 295 3.73 -16.56 -9.99
CA SER A 295 3.31 -16.82 -11.36
C SER A 295 3.74 -15.69 -12.30
N TRP A 296 3.57 -14.44 -11.89
CA TRP A 296 4.11 -13.29 -12.61
C TRP A 296 5.64 -13.37 -12.76
N ALA A 297 6.35 -13.63 -11.68
CA ALA A 297 7.80 -13.70 -11.69
C ALA A 297 8.32 -14.79 -12.64
N ARG A 298 7.71 -16.00 -12.62
CA ARG A 298 8.03 -17.09 -13.56
C ARG A 298 7.66 -16.75 -15.02
N TYR A 299 6.67 -15.91 -15.23
CA TYR A 299 6.29 -15.46 -16.55
C TYR A 299 7.33 -14.52 -17.17
N VAL A 300 7.99 -13.67 -16.34
CA VAL A 300 8.86 -12.59 -16.84
C VAL A 300 10.36 -12.85 -16.65
N TYR A 301 10.82 -13.74 -15.75
CA TYR A 301 12.23 -13.86 -15.40
C TYR A 301 13.14 -14.14 -16.60
N LYS A 302 12.64 -14.85 -17.61
CA LYS A 302 13.40 -15.17 -18.84
C LYS A 302 13.77 -13.95 -19.69
N ILE A 303 13.14 -12.81 -19.45
CA ILE A 303 13.45 -11.55 -20.15
C ILE A 303 14.79 -10.99 -19.65
N ASP A 304 15.05 -11.10 -18.34
CA ASP A 304 16.31 -10.69 -17.71
C ASP A 304 16.60 -11.61 -16.51
N PRO A 305 17.09 -12.84 -16.77
CA PRO A 305 17.44 -13.79 -15.71
C PRO A 305 18.49 -13.22 -14.75
N ALA A 306 19.44 -12.42 -15.27
CA ALA A 306 20.51 -11.82 -14.47
C ALA A 306 19.95 -10.85 -13.40
N ARG A 307 18.84 -10.16 -13.68
CA ARG A 307 18.19 -9.30 -12.67
C ARG A 307 17.62 -10.11 -11.51
N PHE A 308 16.98 -11.24 -11.79
CA PHE A 308 16.48 -12.16 -10.77
C PHE A 308 17.61 -12.87 -10.02
N ALA A 309 18.68 -13.27 -10.72
CA ALA A 309 19.87 -13.83 -10.10
C ALA A 309 20.55 -12.83 -9.15
N HIS A 310 20.66 -11.57 -9.55
CA HIS A 310 21.19 -10.50 -8.71
C HIS A 310 20.34 -10.32 -7.44
N TYR A 311 19.00 -10.32 -7.56
CA TYR A 311 18.08 -10.34 -6.42
C TYR A 311 18.33 -11.56 -5.51
N GLY A 312 18.46 -12.75 -6.09
CA GLY A 312 18.77 -13.98 -5.37
C GLY A 312 20.06 -13.86 -4.56
N LYS A 313 21.11 -13.36 -5.18
CA LYS A 313 22.41 -13.15 -4.52
C LYS A 313 22.33 -12.11 -3.40
N LYS A 314 21.77 -10.94 -3.68
CA LYS A 314 21.78 -9.79 -2.77
C LYS A 314 20.80 -9.88 -1.63
N VAL A 315 19.66 -10.50 -1.85
CA VAL A 315 18.58 -10.58 -0.84
C VAL A 315 18.55 -11.94 -0.14
N TRP A 316 18.78 -13.03 -0.89
CA TRP A 316 18.67 -14.39 -0.38
C TRP A 316 20.01 -15.08 -0.13
N GLY A 317 21.14 -14.49 -0.54
CA GLY A 317 22.47 -15.09 -0.40
C GLY A 317 22.68 -16.32 -1.28
N ILE A 318 22.06 -16.36 -2.46
CA ILE A 318 22.22 -17.43 -3.43
C ILE A 318 23.52 -17.21 -4.20
N ASP A 319 24.47 -18.13 -4.05
CA ASP A 319 25.76 -18.12 -4.72
C ASP A 319 25.95 -19.45 -5.50
N ASP A 320 26.94 -19.46 -6.38
CA ASP A 320 27.40 -20.65 -7.12
C ASP A 320 26.34 -21.32 -8.04
N GLN A 321 25.40 -20.55 -8.58
CA GLN A 321 24.36 -20.98 -9.52
C GLN A 321 24.49 -20.22 -10.84
N THR A 322 23.98 -20.81 -11.93
CA THR A 322 23.74 -20.04 -13.17
C THR A 322 22.66 -18.98 -12.95
N ASP A 323 22.59 -17.95 -13.79
CA ASP A 323 21.59 -16.88 -13.67
C ASP A 323 20.16 -17.44 -13.70
N GLU A 324 19.89 -18.47 -14.52
CA GLU A 324 18.57 -19.09 -14.60
C GLU A 324 18.21 -19.87 -13.33
N GLU A 325 19.14 -20.66 -12.80
CA GLU A 325 18.96 -21.41 -11.56
C GLU A 325 18.78 -20.47 -10.37
N ALA A 326 19.62 -19.43 -10.26
CA ALA A 326 19.53 -18.43 -9.20
C ALA A 326 18.22 -17.63 -9.29
N ALA A 327 17.76 -17.32 -10.50
CA ALA A 327 16.47 -16.65 -10.71
C ALA A 327 15.32 -17.49 -10.19
N LEU A 328 15.22 -18.76 -10.62
CA LEU A 328 14.15 -19.65 -10.17
C LEU A 328 14.19 -19.90 -8.65
N LEU A 329 15.39 -20.12 -8.10
CA LEU A 329 15.55 -20.30 -6.66
C LEU A 329 15.18 -19.04 -5.87
N SER A 330 15.45 -17.85 -6.40
CA SER A 330 15.06 -16.58 -5.76
C SER A 330 13.54 -16.41 -5.69
N ILE A 331 12.83 -16.84 -6.73
CA ILE A 331 11.36 -16.86 -6.77
C ILE A 331 10.83 -17.83 -5.72
N GLU A 332 11.36 -19.05 -5.68
CA GLU A 332 10.96 -20.08 -4.70
C GLU A 332 11.19 -19.60 -3.26
N LYS A 333 12.36 -19.04 -2.96
CA LYS A 333 12.70 -18.48 -1.63
C LYS A 333 11.71 -17.38 -1.20
N THR A 334 11.25 -16.55 -2.12
CA THR A 334 10.27 -15.50 -1.83
C THR A 334 8.89 -16.11 -1.53
N GLU A 335 8.46 -17.11 -2.31
CA GLU A 335 7.23 -17.85 -2.01
C GLU A 335 7.31 -18.61 -0.68
N ASP A 336 8.45 -19.25 -0.38
CA ASP A 336 8.68 -19.94 0.90
C ASP A 336 8.57 -18.96 2.08
N TYR A 337 9.08 -17.75 1.91
CA TYR A 337 8.93 -16.71 2.91
C TYR A 337 7.45 -16.34 3.11
N PHE A 338 6.68 -16.15 2.03
CA PHE A 338 5.25 -15.90 2.13
C PHE A 338 4.50 -17.07 2.79
N ARG A 339 4.81 -18.34 2.43
CA ARG A 339 4.27 -19.53 3.12
C ARG A 339 4.59 -19.50 4.61
N SER A 340 5.80 -19.08 5.00
CA SER A 340 6.20 -18.98 6.41
C SER A 340 5.40 -17.96 7.22
N LEU A 341 4.68 -17.08 6.55
CA LEU A 341 3.75 -16.09 7.12
C LEU A 341 2.28 -16.53 6.97
N ASP A 342 2.03 -17.79 6.63
CA ASP A 342 0.69 -18.32 6.31
C ASP A 342 -0.04 -17.54 5.20
N MET A 343 0.73 -16.97 4.24
CA MET A 343 0.16 -16.24 3.12
C MET A 343 0.00 -17.15 1.89
N PRO A 344 -1.10 -16.99 1.12
CA PRO A 344 -1.34 -17.79 -0.07
C PRO A 344 -0.31 -17.46 -1.16
N ILE A 345 0.13 -18.46 -1.91
CA ILE A 345 1.02 -18.32 -3.07
C ILE A 345 0.37 -18.71 -4.39
N CYS A 346 -0.93 -19.03 -4.34
CA CYS A 346 -1.78 -19.34 -5.48
C CYS A 346 -3.25 -19.04 -5.14
N LEU A 347 -4.14 -19.01 -6.14
CA LEU A 347 -5.55 -18.69 -5.93
C LEU A 347 -6.28 -19.75 -5.12
N GLY A 348 -5.91 -21.04 -5.30
CA GLY A 348 -6.53 -22.15 -4.56
C GLY A 348 -6.33 -22.07 -3.04
N GLN A 349 -5.29 -21.38 -2.57
CA GLN A 349 -5.03 -21.16 -1.14
C GLN A 349 -5.75 -19.94 -0.56
N MET A 350 -6.40 -19.12 -1.40
CA MET A 350 -7.24 -18.01 -0.97
C MET A 350 -8.66 -18.51 -0.62
N ASN A 351 -9.46 -17.68 0.05
CA ASN A 351 -10.86 -18.06 0.36
C ASN A 351 -11.70 -18.31 -0.89
N ILE A 352 -11.33 -17.70 -2.01
CA ILE A 352 -12.03 -17.86 -3.29
C ILE A 352 -11.78 -19.23 -3.93
N GLY A 353 -10.70 -19.93 -3.58
CA GLY A 353 -10.33 -21.20 -4.20
C GLY A 353 -9.95 -21.10 -5.68
N VAL A 354 -9.85 -22.25 -6.34
CA VAL A 354 -9.61 -22.33 -7.79
C VAL A 354 -10.81 -21.79 -8.55
N GLN A 355 -10.57 -20.93 -9.53
CA GLN A 355 -11.61 -20.20 -10.27
C GLN A 355 -11.87 -20.83 -11.67
N PRO A 356 -13.09 -20.73 -12.19
CA PRO A 356 -13.38 -21.07 -13.58
C PRO A 356 -12.59 -20.21 -14.58
N ASP A 357 -12.33 -20.77 -15.75
CA ASP A 357 -11.53 -20.14 -16.80
C ASP A 357 -12.12 -18.78 -17.27
N GLU A 358 -13.45 -18.68 -17.32
CA GLU A 358 -14.17 -17.46 -17.67
C GLU A 358 -13.92 -16.32 -16.70
N VAL A 359 -13.74 -16.62 -15.40
CA VAL A 359 -13.42 -15.65 -14.36
C VAL A 359 -12.00 -15.12 -14.56
N LEU A 360 -11.03 -15.99 -14.90
CA LEU A 360 -9.66 -15.59 -15.18
C LEU A 360 -9.57 -14.66 -16.39
N HIS A 361 -10.33 -14.95 -17.44
CA HIS A 361 -10.47 -14.07 -18.60
C HIS A 361 -11.08 -12.73 -18.24
N GLU A 362 -12.14 -12.72 -17.42
CA GLU A 362 -12.78 -11.48 -16.97
C GLU A 362 -11.83 -10.61 -16.15
N LEU A 363 -11.07 -11.19 -15.22
CA LEU A 363 -10.04 -10.47 -14.43
C LEU A 363 -9.00 -9.82 -15.35
N ALA A 364 -8.48 -10.56 -16.32
CA ALA A 364 -7.48 -10.06 -17.27
C ALA A 364 -8.04 -8.96 -18.18
N TRP A 365 -9.29 -9.14 -18.64
CA TRP A 365 -9.99 -8.16 -19.46
C TRP A 365 -10.23 -6.85 -18.72
N ARG A 366 -10.70 -6.92 -17.48
CA ARG A 366 -10.94 -5.75 -16.62
C ARG A 366 -9.64 -5.01 -16.31
N ALA A 367 -8.58 -5.73 -15.95
CA ALA A 367 -7.28 -5.15 -15.64
C ALA A 367 -6.73 -4.30 -16.79
N THR A 368 -6.95 -4.73 -18.04
CA THR A 368 -6.48 -4.06 -19.26
C THR A 368 -7.49 -3.09 -19.88
N GLY A 369 -8.61 -2.81 -19.17
CA GLY A 369 -9.65 -1.91 -19.67
C GLY A 369 -10.25 -2.39 -20.99
N GLY A 370 -10.55 -3.69 -21.12
CA GLY A 370 -11.05 -4.27 -22.35
C GLY A 370 -9.98 -4.48 -23.41
N ASP A 371 -8.76 -4.81 -23.00
CA ASP A 371 -7.54 -4.96 -23.83
C ASP A 371 -7.12 -3.68 -24.58
N THR A 372 -7.56 -2.52 -24.07
CA THR A 372 -7.23 -1.22 -24.68
C THR A 372 -5.91 -0.63 -24.20
N ILE A 373 -5.41 -1.07 -23.03
CA ILE A 373 -4.14 -0.62 -22.47
C ILE A 373 -3.15 -1.76 -22.31
N ARG A 374 -1.88 -1.41 -22.25
CA ARG A 374 -0.79 -2.34 -21.90
C ARG A 374 -0.27 -2.02 -20.52
N LEU A 375 0.01 -3.06 -19.74
CA LEU A 375 0.45 -2.96 -18.34
C LEU A 375 1.83 -3.56 -18.16
N GLY A 376 2.50 -3.14 -17.08
CA GLY A 376 3.85 -3.58 -16.75
C GLY A 376 4.94 -2.78 -17.44
N SER A 377 6.08 -2.66 -16.78
CA SER A 377 7.29 -2.02 -17.32
C SER A 377 8.39 -3.03 -17.63
N PHE A 378 8.45 -4.14 -16.91
CA PHE A 378 9.40 -5.23 -17.19
C PHE A 378 9.06 -5.91 -18.53
N LYS A 379 7.77 -6.12 -18.78
CA LYS A 379 7.19 -6.50 -20.07
C LYS A 379 5.86 -5.77 -20.23
N GLN A 380 5.63 -5.17 -21.40
CA GLN A 380 4.34 -4.61 -21.76
C GLN A 380 3.35 -5.74 -22.08
N MET A 381 2.33 -5.92 -21.26
CA MET A 381 1.41 -7.06 -21.28
C MET A 381 0.00 -6.66 -21.71
N ASN A 382 -0.66 -7.55 -22.46
CA ASN A 382 -2.05 -7.46 -22.88
C ASN A 382 -2.96 -8.37 -22.02
N ALA A 383 -4.26 -8.44 -22.35
CA ALA A 383 -5.20 -9.29 -21.61
C ALA A 383 -4.84 -10.78 -21.66
N GLN A 384 -4.31 -11.28 -22.79
CA GLN A 384 -3.90 -12.67 -22.90
C GLN A 384 -2.69 -12.99 -21.99
N ASP A 385 -1.69 -12.09 -21.92
CA ASP A 385 -0.55 -12.26 -21.00
C ASP A 385 -1.03 -12.34 -19.54
N LEU A 386 -1.96 -11.47 -19.14
CA LEU A 386 -2.51 -11.45 -17.78
C LEU A 386 -3.33 -12.71 -17.47
N TYR A 387 -4.12 -13.17 -18.44
CA TYR A 387 -4.86 -14.44 -18.32
C TYR A 387 -3.89 -15.61 -18.07
N GLU A 388 -2.77 -15.71 -18.81
CA GLU A 388 -1.78 -16.78 -18.60
C GLU A 388 -1.16 -16.70 -17.18
N ILE A 389 -0.93 -15.51 -16.66
CA ILE A 389 -0.44 -15.33 -15.29
C ILE A 389 -1.48 -15.80 -14.26
N TYR A 390 -2.75 -15.37 -14.40
CA TYR A 390 -3.83 -15.84 -13.52
C TYR A 390 -4.04 -17.35 -13.61
N LYS A 391 -3.98 -17.92 -14.82
CA LYS A 391 -4.09 -19.36 -15.05
C LYS A 391 -2.96 -20.12 -14.36
N ALA A 392 -1.73 -19.63 -14.44
CA ALA A 392 -0.59 -20.22 -13.76
C ALA A 392 -0.71 -20.13 -12.21
N ALA A 393 -1.37 -19.09 -11.69
CA ALA A 393 -1.67 -18.94 -10.26
C ALA A 393 -2.89 -19.74 -9.80
N ASN A 394 -3.69 -20.30 -10.72
CA ASN A 394 -4.98 -20.93 -10.45
C ASN A 394 -4.86 -22.45 -10.23
N HIS A 395 -4.20 -22.86 -9.17
CA HIS A 395 -4.03 -24.25 -8.75
C HIS A 395 -4.25 -24.38 -7.24
N GLU A 396 -4.32 -25.65 -6.72
CA GLU A 396 -4.42 -25.95 -5.28
C GLU A 396 -3.09 -25.78 -4.54
#